data_61ffb429278c2c8f20d3f4d7a04088b3
#
_entry.id   61ffb429278c2c8f20d3f4d7a04088b3
#
_cell.length_a   1.000
_cell.length_b   1.000
_cell.length_c   1.000
_cell.angle_alpha   90.00
_cell.angle_beta   90.00
_cell.angle_gamma   90.00
#
_symmetry.space_group_name_H-M   'P 1'
#
loop_
_entity.id
_entity.type
_entity.pdbx_description
1 polymer ?
#
loop_
_entity_poly.entity_id
_entity_poly.type
_entity_poly.pdbx_seq_one_letter_code
_entity_poly.pdbx_strand_id
1 'polypeptide(L)'
;RFGNLFYLNNYTTNSANLMIRELGISLFLASVGLSSGKNLSVAFADGRGWTWIGMGVIITVVPLIIVGFIARKYFRKTYFEVCGLLAGASTDPPALAFATKLAGSDIPSVTYATVYPLTMILRIVAAQLLILLLM
;
A
#
# COMPACT_ATOMS: atom_id res chain seq x y z
N ARG A 1 -1.67 -11.09 -26.46
CA ARG A 1 -2.12 -11.67 -27.76
C ARG A 1 -1.15 -11.33 -28.92
N PHE A 2 -0.22 -10.40 -28.74
CA PHE A 2 0.76 -9.99 -29.77
C PHE A 2 2.13 -10.68 -29.63
N GLY A 3 2.38 -11.44 -28.56
CA GLY A 3 3.68 -12.10 -28.33
C GLY A 3 4.03 -13.19 -29.34
N ASN A 4 3.03 -13.84 -29.94
CA ASN A 4 3.27 -14.85 -30.97
C ASN A 4 3.74 -14.30 -32.33
N LEU A 5 3.59 -13.00 -32.56
CA LEU A 5 4.00 -12.36 -33.81
C LEU A 5 5.51 -12.08 -33.89
N PHE A 6 6.19 -12.03 -32.70
CA PHE A 6 7.61 -11.71 -32.59
C PHE A 6 8.47 -12.82 -31.97
N TYR A 7 8.01 -14.06 -31.91
CA TYR A 7 8.75 -15.17 -31.26
C TYR A 7 9.16 -14.89 -29.80
N LEU A 8 8.52 -13.93 -29.13
CA LEU A 8 8.76 -13.62 -27.73
C LEU A 8 7.88 -14.54 -26.85
N ASN A 9 8.37 -15.72 -26.59
CA ASN A 9 7.79 -16.63 -25.60
C ASN A 9 8.08 -16.10 -24.19
N ASN A 10 7.12 -15.40 -23.61
CA ASN A 10 7.18 -14.94 -22.21
C ASN A 10 6.86 -16.10 -21.26
N TYR A 11 7.78 -17.05 -21.10
CA TYR A 11 7.74 -18.02 -20.03
C TYR A 11 8.57 -17.54 -18.84
N THR A 12 8.00 -16.65 -18.04
CA THR A 12 8.52 -16.39 -16.71
C THR A 12 7.93 -17.39 -15.73
N THR A 13 8.79 -18.11 -15.03
CA THR A 13 8.38 -19.01 -13.94
C THR A 13 7.75 -18.20 -12.82
N ASN A 14 6.79 -18.78 -12.10
CA ASN A 14 6.13 -18.10 -10.97
C ASN A 14 7.16 -17.61 -9.92
N SER A 15 8.22 -18.38 -9.71
CA SER A 15 9.34 -18.00 -8.81
C SER A 15 10.10 -16.78 -9.30
N ALA A 16 10.34 -16.64 -10.60
CA ALA A 16 11.01 -15.48 -11.17
C ALA A 16 10.16 -14.21 -11.03
N ASN A 17 8.84 -14.31 -11.24
CA ASN A 17 7.92 -13.19 -11.02
C ASN A 17 7.90 -12.74 -9.55
N LEU A 18 7.89 -13.67 -8.61
CA LEU A 18 7.95 -13.35 -7.18
C LEU A 18 9.27 -12.66 -6.82
N MET A 19 10.40 -13.15 -7.33
CA MET A 19 11.72 -12.55 -7.10
C MET A 19 11.81 -11.12 -7.65
N ILE A 20 11.35 -10.89 -8.88
CA ILE A 20 11.32 -9.56 -9.50
C ILE A 20 10.43 -8.61 -8.70
N ARG A 21 9.29 -9.11 -8.20
CA ARG A 21 8.39 -8.33 -7.34
C ARG A 21 9.08 -7.93 -6.04
N GLU A 22 9.76 -8.85 -5.36
CA GLU A 22 10.50 -8.56 -4.12
C GLU A 22 11.62 -7.55 -4.34
N LEU A 23 12.39 -7.70 -5.42
CA LEU A 23 13.42 -6.73 -5.79
C LEU A 23 12.81 -5.36 -6.07
N GLY A 24 11.70 -5.29 -6.82
CA GLY A 24 11.00 -4.04 -7.10
C GLY A 24 10.52 -3.34 -5.83
N ILE A 25 9.92 -4.07 -4.89
CA ILE A 25 9.47 -3.53 -3.60
C ILE A 25 10.66 -3.03 -2.77
N SER A 26 11.75 -3.80 -2.70
CA SER A 26 12.94 -3.45 -1.93
C SER A 26 13.61 -2.18 -2.48
N LEU A 27 13.77 -2.08 -3.79
CA LEU A 27 14.33 -0.90 -4.45
C LEU A 27 13.43 0.34 -4.27
N PHE A 28 12.12 0.17 -4.38
CA PHE A 28 11.16 1.24 -4.12
C PHE A 28 11.28 1.76 -2.70
N LEU A 29 11.25 0.88 -1.70
CA LEU A 29 11.36 1.26 -0.29
C LEU A 29 12.73 1.92 0.01
N ALA A 30 13.82 1.42 -0.57
CA ALA A 30 15.14 2.02 -0.43
C ALA A 30 15.18 3.43 -1.02
N SER A 31 14.62 3.63 -2.21
CA SER A 31 14.55 4.95 -2.87
C SER A 31 13.76 5.96 -2.05
N VAL A 32 12.58 5.55 -1.56
CA VAL A 32 11.73 6.40 -0.70
C VAL A 32 12.43 6.71 0.61
N GLY A 33 13.06 5.71 1.24
CA GLY A 33 13.81 5.88 2.49
C GLY A 33 14.98 6.87 2.36
N LEU A 34 15.77 6.75 1.29
CA LEU A 34 16.88 7.66 1.02
C LEU A 34 16.42 9.10 0.72
N SER A 35 15.33 9.23 -0.06
CA SER A 35 14.77 10.54 -0.37
C SER A 35 14.20 11.24 0.87
N SER A 36 13.47 10.50 1.70
CA SER A 36 12.88 11.03 2.94
C SER A 36 13.92 11.31 4.01
N GLY A 37 15.00 10.51 4.09
CA GLY A 37 16.05 10.65 5.10
C GLY A 37 16.77 11.99 5.05
N LYS A 38 16.99 12.55 3.86
CA LYS A 38 17.62 13.89 3.70
C LYS A 38 16.78 15.01 4.33
N ASN A 39 15.46 14.93 4.18
CA ASN A 39 14.55 15.95 4.71
C ASN A 39 14.29 15.76 6.22
N LEU A 40 14.45 14.54 6.70
CA LEU A 40 14.25 14.21 8.11
C LEU A 40 15.25 14.94 9.02
N SER A 41 16.52 14.98 8.64
CA SER A 41 17.57 15.67 9.41
C SER A 41 17.28 17.16 9.57
N VAL A 42 16.77 17.82 8.53
CA VAL A 42 16.38 19.24 8.56
C VAL A 42 15.16 19.45 9.46
N ALA A 43 14.15 18.59 9.37
CA ALA A 43 12.94 18.68 10.17
C ALA A 43 13.21 18.50 11.69
N PHE A 44 14.20 17.67 12.05
CA PHE A 44 14.62 17.49 13.43
C PHE A 44 15.47 18.65 13.95
N ALA A 45 16.29 19.28 13.10
CA ALA A 45 17.08 20.46 13.48
C ALA A 45 16.20 21.65 13.89
N ASP A 46 15.04 21.80 13.25
CA ASP A 46 14.06 22.87 13.55
C ASP A 46 13.19 22.57 14.81
N GLY A 47 13.39 21.44 15.48
CA GLY A 47 12.63 21.04 16.67
C GLY A 47 11.17 20.64 16.42
N ARG A 48 10.68 20.80 15.19
CA ARG A 48 9.30 20.45 14.78
C ARG A 48 9.12 18.97 14.38
N GLY A 49 10.20 18.21 14.29
CA GLY A 49 10.17 16.82 13.84
C GLY A 49 9.23 15.93 14.66
N TRP A 50 9.18 16.12 15.98
CA TRP A 50 8.33 15.35 16.86
C TRP A 50 6.84 15.61 16.66
N THR A 51 6.45 16.85 16.40
CA THR A 51 5.05 17.21 16.07
C THR A 51 4.63 16.62 14.74
N TRP A 52 5.50 16.62 13.74
CA TRP A 52 5.22 16.02 12.43
C TRP A 52 5.05 14.50 12.51
N ILE A 53 5.90 13.84 13.31
CA ILE A 53 5.77 12.39 13.55
C ILE A 53 4.45 12.08 14.25
N GLY A 54 4.11 12.82 15.30
CA GLY A 54 2.86 12.63 16.04
C GLY A 54 1.63 12.81 15.15
N MET A 55 1.59 13.87 14.34
CA MET A 55 0.52 14.07 13.35
C MET A 55 0.48 12.96 12.31
N GLY A 56 1.63 12.52 11.78
CA GLY A 56 1.72 11.42 10.84
C GLY A 56 1.15 10.12 11.38
N VAL A 57 1.49 9.79 12.63
CA VAL A 57 0.95 8.60 13.31
C VAL A 57 -0.56 8.70 13.47
N ILE A 58 -1.10 9.83 13.90
CA ILE A 58 -2.55 10.02 14.06
C ILE A 58 -3.27 9.86 12.73
N ILE A 59 -2.80 10.56 11.68
CA ILE A 59 -3.42 10.53 10.35
C ILE A 59 -3.39 9.12 9.74
N THR A 60 -2.37 8.32 10.06
CA THR A 60 -2.24 6.97 9.51
C THR A 60 -2.99 5.94 10.33
N VAL A 61 -2.82 5.94 11.65
CA VAL A 61 -3.32 4.88 12.53
C VAL A 61 -4.82 5.00 12.80
N VAL A 62 -5.31 6.23 13.01
CA VAL A 62 -6.72 6.44 13.36
C VAL A 62 -7.69 5.94 12.28
N PRO A 63 -7.52 6.27 10.99
CA PRO A 63 -8.39 5.73 9.95
C PRO A 63 -8.30 4.21 9.81
N LEU A 64 -7.11 3.62 9.96
CA LEU A 64 -6.92 2.17 9.88
C LEU A 64 -7.68 1.43 10.99
N ILE A 65 -7.62 1.95 12.22
CA ILE A 65 -8.35 1.37 13.36
C ILE A 65 -9.85 1.49 13.13
N ILE A 66 -10.34 2.66 12.71
CA ILE A 66 -11.77 2.90 12.48
C ILE A 66 -12.29 1.97 11.39
N VAL A 67 -11.61 1.90 10.25
CA VAL A 67 -12.02 1.04 9.13
C VAL A 67 -11.95 -0.43 9.51
N GLY A 68 -10.89 -0.86 10.19
CA GLY A 68 -10.73 -2.24 10.66
C GLY A 68 -11.85 -2.63 11.65
N PHE A 69 -12.19 -1.74 12.58
CA PHE A 69 -13.27 -1.96 13.54
C PHE A 69 -14.64 -2.07 12.85
N ILE A 70 -14.93 -1.15 11.93
CA ILE A 70 -16.18 -1.16 11.16
C ILE A 70 -16.28 -2.43 10.32
N ALA A 71 -15.22 -2.78 9.59
CA ALA A 71 -15.18 -3.98 8.77
C ALA A 71 -15.45 -5.26 9.58
N ARG A 72 -14.88 -5.35 10.77
CA ARG A 72 -15.05 -6.50 11.63
C ARG A 72 -16.42 -6.52 12.33
N LYS A 73 -16.89 -5.40 12.86
CA LYS A 73 -18.12 -5.33 13.66
C LYS A 73 -19.39 -5.26 12.81
N TYR A 74 -19.42 -4.43 11.78
CA TYR A 74 -20.60 -4.24 10.93
C TYR A 74 -20.66 -5.23 9.77
N PHE A 75 -19.54 -5.43 9.07
CA PHE A 75 -19.48 -6.31 7.91
C PHE A 75 -19.11 -7.75 8.25
N ARG A 76 -18.85 -8.06 9.53
CA ARG A 76 -18.50 -9.41 10.04
C ARG A 76 -17.38 -10.08 9.23
N LYS A 77 -16.45 -9.29 8.73
CA LYS A 77 -15.31 -9.77 7.94
C LYS A 77 -14.35 -10.59 8.81
N THR A 78 -13.75 -11.62 8.22
CA THR A 78 -12.71 -12.40 8.89
C THR A 78 -11.45 -11.56 9.08
N TYR A 79 -10.59 -11.96 10.01
CA TYR A 79 -9.33 -11.24 10.27
C TYR A 79 -8.49 -11.05 9.02
N PHE A 80 -8.33 -12.10 8.20
CA PHE A 80 -7.52 -12.05 6.99
C PHE A 80 -8.14 -11.23 5.86
N GLU A 81 -9.47 -11.17 5.77
CA GLU A 81 -10.15 -10.25 4.87
C GLU A 81 -9.90 -8.78 5.28
N VAL A 82 -9.95 -8.49 6.58
CA VAL A 82 -9.64 -7.16 7.10
C VAL A 82 -8.19 -6.77 6.83
N CYS A 83 -7.24 -7.69 7.00
CA CYS A 83 -5.84 -7.44 6.64
C CYS A 83 -5.68 -7.07 5.17
N GLY A 84 -6.33 -7.81 4.26
CA GLY A 84 -6.32 -7.52 2.83
C GLY A 84 -6.99 -6.18 2.49
N LEU A 85 -8.11 -5.86 3.16
CA LEU A 85 -8.82 -4.60 3.01
C LEU A 85 -7.95 -3.41 3.45
N LEU A 86 -7.31 -3.50 4.61
CA LEU A 86 -6.44 -2.43 5.13
C LEU A 86 -5.19 -2.26 4.26
N ALA A 87 -4.56 -3.34 3.84
CA ALA A 87 -3.43 -3.29 2.90
C ALA A 87 -3.83 -2.66 1.56
N GLY A 88 -5.03 -2.99 1.03
CA GLY A 88 -5.57 -2.39 -0.19
C GLY A 88 -5.92 -0.92 -0.04
N ALA A 89 -6.52 -0.54 1.09
CA ALA A 89 -6.83 0.85 1.41
C ALA A 89 -5.58 1.71 1.59
N SER A 90 -4.51 1.14 2.16
CA SER A 90 -3.22 1.81 2.31
C SER A 90 -2.37 1.79 1.05
N THR A 91 -2.77 1.02 0.04
CA THR A 91 -1.97 0.74 -1.17
C THR A 91 -0.59 0.18 -0.83
N ASP A 92 -0.55 -0.76 0.11
CA ASP A 92 0.67 -1.32 0.70
C ASP A 92 0.88 -2.79 0.28
N PRO A 93 1.64 -3.06 -0.79
CA PRO A 93 1.96 -4.42 -1.23
C PRO A 93 2.80 -5.23 -0.23
N PRO A 94 3.75 -4.66 0.52
CA PRO A 94 4.44 -5.36 1.60
C PRO A 94 3.52 -5.88 2.68
N ALA A 95 2.56 -5.08 3.14
CA ALA A 95 1.57 -5.51 4.12
C ALA A 95 0.70 -6.65 3.58
N LEU A 96 0.33 -6.62 2.29
CA LEU A 96 -0.36 -7.73 1.65
C LEU A 96 0.47 -9.01 1.63
N ALA A 97 1.75 -8.92 1.27
CA ALA A 97 2.65 -10.07 1.22
C ALA A 97 2.77 -10.73 2.61
N PHE A 98 2.89 -9.92 3.66
CA PHE A 98 2.89 -10.40 5.04
C PHE A 98 1.57 -11.08 5.41
N ALA A 99 0.43 -10.43 5.12
CA ALA A 99 -0.90 -10.97 5.44
C ALA A 99 -1.18 -12.29 4.71
N THR A 100 -0.81 -12.41 3.44
CA THR A 100 -0.98 -13.64 2.64
C THR A 100 -0.11 -14.77 3.17
N LYS A 101 1.14 -14.47 3.55
CA LYS A 101 2.05 -15.45 4.16
C LYS A 101 1.51 -15.95 5.51
N LEU A 102 0.99 -15.04 6.32
CA LEU A 102 0.44 -15.39 7.64
C LEU A 102 -0.87 -16.19 7.53
N ALA A 103 -1.71 -15.84 6.54
CA ALA A 103 -2.98 -16.52 6.30
C ALA A 103 -2.81 -17.93 5.71
N GLY A 104 -1.70 -18.21 5.01
CA GLY A 104 -1.52 -19.44 4.23
C GLY A 104 -2.60 -19.64 3.15
N SER A 105 -3.25 -18.55 2.71
CA SER A 105 -4.36 -18.57 1.75
C SER A 105 -4.42 -17.27 0.96
N ASP A 106 -5.14 -17.28 -0.17
CA ASP A 106 -5.29 -16.11 -1.05
C ASP A 106 -6.37 -15.11 -0.59
N ILE A 107 -7.02 -15.34 0.56
CA ILE A 107 -8.09 -14.48 1.08
C ILE A 107 -7.67 -13.01 1.17
N PRO A 108 -6.50 -12.65 1.76
CA PRO A 108 -6.05 -11.26 1.79
C PRO A 108 -5.84 -10.67 0.39
N SER A 109 -5.33 -11.47 -0.55
CA SER A 109 -5.04 -11.04 -1.93
C SER A 109 -6.33 -10.72 -2.70
N VAL A 110 -7.36 -11.51 -2.54
CA VAL A 110 -8.68 -11.28 -3.17
C VAL A 110 -9.31 -10.00 -2.64
N THR A 111 -9.28 -9.80 -1.31
CA THR A 111 -9.85 -8.60 -0.69
C THR A 111 -9.04 -7.35 -1.07
N TYR A 112 -7.72 -7.45 -1.10
CA TYR A 112 -6.84 -6.39 -1.58
C TYR A 112 -7.18 -5.97 -3.02
N ALA A 113 -7.31 -6.94 -3.92
CA ALA A 113 -7.57 -6.69 -5.34
C ALA A 113 -8.91 -5.99 -5.60
N THR A 114 -9.90 -6.17 -4.72
CA THR A 114 -11.19 -5.45 -4.82
C THR A 114 -11.10 -4.01 -4.34
N VAL A 115 -10.31 -3.73 -3.30
CA VAL A 115 -10.24 -2.41 -2.66
C VAL A 115 -9.21 -1.50 -3.33
N TYR A 116 -8.06 -2.05 -3.74
CA TYR A 116 -6.93 -1.31 -4.28
C TYR A 116 -7.28 -0.39 -5.47
N PRO A 117 -7.97 -0.84 -6.54
CA PRO A 117 -8.30 0.02 -7.67
C PRO A 117 -9.20 1.19 -7.27
N LEU A 118 -10.19 0.93 -6.41
CA LEU A 118 -11.11 1.97 -5.91
C LEU A 118 -10.35 3.03 -5.11
N THR A 119 -9.44 2.59 -4.23
CA THR A 119 -8.62 3.49 -3.42
C THR A 119 -7.71 4.37 -4.29
N MET A 120 -7.12 3.80 -5.34
CA MET A 120 -6.28 4.56 -6.29
C MET A 120 -7.07 5.65 -7.00
N ILE A 121 -8.27 5.32 -7.52
CA ILE A 121 -9.14 6.30 -8.18
C ILE A 121 -9.54 7.41 -7.20
N LEU A 122 -9.98 7.06 -5.99
CA LEU A 122 -10.39 8.03 -4.98
C LEU A 122 -9.24 8.97 -4.57
N ARG A 123 -8.02 8.45 -4.44
CA ARG A 123 -6.84 9.27 -4.12
C ARG A 123 -6.52 10.27 -5.23
N ILE A 124 -6.58 9.84 -6.49
CA ILE A 124 -6.34 10.71 -7.64
C ILE A 124 -7.39 11.83 -7.67
N VAL A 125 -8.66 11.48 -7.55
CA VAL A 125 -9.76 12.45 -7.53
C VAL A 125 -9.65 13.42 -6.35
N ALA A 126 -9.35 12.90 -5.14
CA ALA A 126 -9.17 13.74 -3.96
C ALA A 126 -8.01 14.72 -4.11
N ALA A 127 -6.88 14.27 -4.67
CA ALA A 127 -5.73 15.14 -4.93
C ALA A 127 -6.07 16.25 -5.94
N GLN A 128 -6.79 15.92 -7.01
CA GLN A 128 -7.23 16.90 -8.02
C GLN A 128 -8.21 17.91 -7.43
N LEU A 129 -9.17 17.44 -6.62
CA LEU A 129 -10.14 18.35 -5.95
C LEU A 129 -9.43 19.29 -4.96
N LEU A 130 -8.45 18.81 -4.21
CA LEU A 130 -7.68 19.64 -3.30
C LEU A 130 -6.90 20.72 -4.04
N ILE A 131 -6.27 20.38 -5.15
CA ILE A 131 -5.54 21.37 -5.98
C ILE A 131 -6.51 22.43 -6.50
N LEU A 132 -7.69 22.03 -7.00
CA LEU A 132 -8.69 22.91 -7.58
C LEU A 132 -9.34 23.83 -6.53
N LEU A 133 -9.44 23.38 -5.27
CA LEU A 133 -9.98 24.16 -4.15
C LEU A 133 -8.97 25.14 -3.55
N LEU A 134 -7.67 24.85 -3.69
CA LEU A 134 -6.57 25.67 -3.15
C LEU A 134 -6.03 26.69 -4.17
N MET A 135 -6.40 26.56 -5.44
CA MET A 135 -6.06 27.47 -6.54
C MET A 135 -7.15 28.51 -6.75
#